data_f9269c4dad9d251c9415e0d6c58af539
#
_entry.id   f9269c4dad9d251c9415e0d6c58af539
#
_cell.length_a   1.000
_cell.length_b   1.000
_cell.length_c   1.000
_cell.angle_alpha   90.00
_cell.angle_beta   90.00
_cell.angle_gamma   90.00
#
_symmetry.space_group_name_H-M   'P 1'
#
loop_
_entity.id
_entity.type
_entity.pdbx_description
1 polymer ?
#
loop_
_entity_poly.entity_id
_entity_poly.type
_entity_poly.pdbx_seq_one_letter_code
_entity_poly.pdbx_strand_id
1 'polypeptide(L)'
;MQWVREGIRVFFRMPLAFAGLFFMFLAATVVLSIIPVVGDALALMMIPAATVGLMAATRQALDRRFPMPATLLAAFRQSPRQTRAMLALGALYAAALLLIMILSASLDDGQLARLVEKHGGRLTPDLMADPALQQAAQASMRQMLVGSLLYVPVAVLMWHAPALVHWHGLPVGKSLFFSAVAVLRNTTAYLVYGLGWAAVASVGWGALLIVAAVLGNIGLALSGLLPLSVLIASMFYASLWFTFRDSFAADEPAPVESIDHG
;
A
#
# COMPACT_ATOMS: atom_id res chain seq x y z
N MET A 1 16.11 6.00 -4.15
CA MET A 1 15.54 6.18 -5.51
C MET A 1 15.57 4.93 -6.39
N GLN A 2 16.49 3.97 -6.14
CA GLN A 2 16.59 2.74 -6.94
C GLN A 2 15.30 1.91 -6.90
N TRP A 3 14.74 1.64 -5.73
CA TRP A 3 13.52 0.83 -5.55
C TRP A 3 12.30 1.38 -6.30
N VAL A 4 12.10 2.71 -6.29
CA VAL A 4 11.01 3.37 -7.06
C VAL A 4 11.20 3.12 -8.55
N ARG A 5 12.42 3.35 -9.07
CA ARG A 5 12.75 3.14 -10.48
C ARG A 5 12.59 1.69 -10.91
N GLU A 6 13.02 0.74 -10.08
CA GLU A 6 12.88 -0.70 -10.37
C GLU A 6 11.40 -1.13 -10.37
N GLY A 7 10.60 -0.63 -9.43
CA GLY A 7 9.15 -0.88 -9.38
C GLY A 7 8.44 -0.38 -10.64
N ILE A 8 8.71 0.87 -11.03
CA ILE A 8 8.17 1.45 -12.27
C ILE A 8 8.63 0.64 -13.49
N ARG A 9 9.92 0.30 -13.58
CA ARG A 9 10.47 -0.47 -14.71
C ARG A 9 9.82 -1.85 -14.83
N VAL A 10 9.64 -2.56 -13.73
CA VAL A 10 9.01 -3.89 -13.73
C VAL A 10 7.54 -3.80 -14.10
N PHE A 11 6.82 -2.82 -13.59
CA PHE A 11 5.44 -2.58 -13.98
C PHE A 11 5.32 -2.42 -15.50
N PHE A 12 6.14 -1.58 -16.13
CA PHE A 12 6.07 -1.34 -17.58
C PHE A 12 6.54 -2.54 -18.44
N ARG A 13 7.12 -3.59 -17.85
CA ARG A 13 7.35 -4.86 -18.58
C ARG A 13 6.05 -5.63 -18.83
N MET A 14 5.11 -5.59 -17.88
CA MET A 14 3.83 -6.32 -17.92
C MET A 14 2.69 -5.49 -17.31
N PRO A 15 2.37 -4.30 -17.85
CA PRO A 15 1.49 -3.35 -17.19
C PRO A 15 0.07 -3.90 -16.99
N LEU A 16 -0.47 -4.64 -17.96
CA LEU A 16 -1.79 -5.25 -17.85
C LEU A 16 -1.86 -6.32 -16.76
N ALA A 17 -0.78 -7.08 -16.55
CA ALA A 17 -0.74 -8.08 -15.50
C ALA A 17 -0.77 -7.42 -14.12
N PHE A 18 0.08 -6.43 -13.86
CA PHE A 18 0.13 -5.74 -12.56
C PHE A 18 -1.14 -4.94 -12.27
N ALA A 19 -1.62 -4.14 -13.24
CA ALA A 19 -2.85 -3.38 -13.10
C ALA A 19 -4.06 -4.32 -12.90
N GLY A 20 -4.13 -5.43 -13.66
CA GLY A 20 -5.17 -6.44 -13.54
C GLY A 20 -5.16 -7.13 -12.18
N LEU A 21 -4.00 -7.57 -11.69
CA LEU A 21 -3.86 -8.18 -10.35
C LEU A 21 -4.27 -7.22 -9.24
N PHE A 22 -3.83 -5.96 -9.31
CA PHE A 22 -4.19 -4.97 -8.32
C PHE A 22 -5.69 -4.64 -8.37
N PHE A 23 -6.26 -4.51 -9.58
CA PHE A 23 -7.70 -4.33 -9.75
C PHE A 23 -8.51 -5.51 -9.21
N MET A 24 -8.07 -6.75 -9.45
CA MET A 24 -8.71 -7.95 -8.88
C MET A 24 -8.65 -7.95 -7.34
N PHE A 25 -7.53 -7.52 -6.77
CA PHE A 25 -7.42 -7.35 -5.32
C PHE A 25 -8.43 -6.30 -4.81
N LEU A 26 -8.51 -5.13 -5.46
CA LEU A 26 -9.50 -4.11 -5.10
C LEU A 26 -10.94 -4.62 -5.24
N ALA A 27 -11.25 -5.30 -6.33
CA ALA A 27 -12.58 -5.89 -6.53
C ALA A 27 -12.91 -6.90 -5.42
N ALA A 28 -11.96 -7.74 -5.03
CA ALA A 28 -12.14 -8.68 -3.93
C ALA A 28 -12.39 -7.96 -2.59
N THR A 29 -11.68 -6.87 -2.29
CA THR A 29 -11.90 -6.08 -1.07
C THR A 29 -13.29 -5.43 -1.07
N VAL A 30 -13.73 -4.86 -2.22
CA VAL A 30 -15.07 -4.29 -2.37
C VAL A 30 -16.16 -5.36 -2.16
N VAL A 31 -16.00 -6.54 -2.75
CA VAL A 31 -16.95 -7.64 -2.55
C VAL A 31 -17.01 -8.10 -1.09
N LEU A 32 -15.87 -8.17 -0.42
CA LEU A 32 -15.83 -8.49 1.01
C LEU A 32 -16.53 -7.42 1.85
N SER A 33 -16.32 -6.14 1.56
CA SER A 33 -16.95 -5.03 2.29
C SER A 33 -18.48 -4.98 2.16
N ILE A 34 -19.09 -5.71 1.22
CA ILE A 34 -20.55 -5.85 1.13
C ILE A 34 -21.10 -6.68 2.32
N ILE A 35 -20.27 -7.52 2.97
CA ILE A 35 -20.70 -8.34 4.10
C ILE A 35 -20.87 -7.43 5.33
N PRO A 36 -22.10 -7.29 5.88
CA PRO A 36 -22.32 -6.39 7.01
C PRO A 36 -21.45 -6.78 8.21
N VAL A 37 -20.99 -5.78 8.97
CA VAL A 37 -20.26 -5.90 10.25
C VAL A 37 -18.83 -6.43 10.11
N VAL A 38 -18.63 -7.51 9.36
CA VAL A 38 -17.30 -8.19 9.30
C VAL A 38 -16.54 -7.96 7.99
N GLY A 39 -17.22 -7.45 6.97
CA GLY A 39 -16.66 -7.34 5.62
C GLY A 39 -15.42 -6.48 5.54
N ASP A 40 -15.45 -5.30 6.16
CA ASP A 40 -14.29 -4.40 6.19
C ASP A 40 -13.12 -4.99 6.96
N ALA A 41 -13.38 -5.69 8.08
CA ALA A 41 -12.34 -6.38 8.81
C ALA A 41 -11.69 -7.49 7.99
N LEU A 42 -12.49 -8.27 7.24
CA LEU A 42 -11.99 -9.30 6.32
C LEU A 42 -11.18 -8.69 5.17
N ALA A 43 -11.65 -7.59 4.58
CA ALA A 43 -10.95 -6.87 3.53
C ALA A 43 -9.58 -6.37 4.03
N LEU A 44 -9.50 -5.76 5.21
CA LEU A 44 -8.26 -5.34 5.85
C LEU A 44 -7.32 -6.52 6.14
N MET A 45 -7.88 -7.63 6.61
CA MET A 45 -7.13 -8.86 6.90
C MET A 45 -6.44 -9.45 5.66
N MET A 46 -6.98 -9.22 4.47
CA MET A 46 -6.41 -9.72 3.21
C MET A 46 -5.19 -8.92 2.72
N ILE A 47 -5.00 -7.68 3.19
CA ILE A 47 -3.94 -6.78 2.70
C ILE A 47 -2.53 -7.39 2.82
N PRO A 48 -2.09 -7.96 3.96
CA PRO A 48 -0.77 -8.58 4.07
C PRO A 48 -0.56 -9.75 3.11
N ALA A 49 -1.59 -10.57 2.90
CA ALA A 49 -1.52 -11.68 1.95
C ALA A 49 -1.45 -11.21 0.48
N ALA A 50 -2.24 -10.18 0.13
CA ALA A 50 -2.22 -9.57 -1.20
C ALA A 50 -0.87 -8.89 -1.50
N THR A 51 -0.25 -8.26 -0.49
CA THR A 51 1.10 -7.70 -0.61
C THR A 51 2.10 -8.77 -1.03
N VAL A 52 2.08 -9.94 -0.39
CA VAL A 52 2.92 -11.10 -0.78
C VAL A 52 2.61 -11.57 -2.20
N GLY A 53 1.33 -11.64 -2.57
CA GLY A 53 0.90 -12.02 -3.92
C GLY A 53 1.47 -11.08 -5.00
N LEU A 54 1.41 -9.76 -4.76
CA LEU A 54 1.95 -8.77 -5.69
C LEU A 54 3.49 -8.77 -5.73
N MET A 55 4.15 -9.01 -4.60
CA MET A 55 5.61 -9.22 -4.57
C MET A 55 6.01 -10.50 -5.32
N ALA A 56 5.24 -11.58 -5.20
CA ALA A 56 5.45 -12.82 -5.96
C ALA A 56 5.23 -12.60 -7.46
N ALA A 57 4.26 -11.78 -7.84
CA ALA A 57 4.06 -11.36 -9.23
C ALA A 57 5.27 -10.59 -9.78
N THR A 58 5.86 -9.71 -8.98
CA THR A 58 7.09 -9.01 -9.35
C THR A 58 8.24 -9.98 -9.60
N ARG A 59 8.43 -10.98 -8.73
CA ARG A 59 9.44 -12.00 -8.90
C ARG A 59 9.23 -12.80 -10.19
N GLN A 60 7.98 -13.22 -10.48
CA GLN A 60 7.65 -13.92 -11.74
C GLN A 60 7.95 -13.06 -12.97
N ALA A 61 7.62 -11.76 -12.92
CA ALA A 61 7.88 -10.82 -14.02
C ALA A 61 9.39 -10.60 -14.26
N LEU A 62 10.21 -10.63 -13.20
CA LEU A 62 11.68 -10.60 -13.32
C LEU A 62 12.20 -11.84 -14.03
N ASP A 63 11.61 -13.02 -13.76
CA ASP A 63 11.90 -14.29 -14.42
C ASP A 63 11.25 -14.40 -15.82
N ARG A 64 10.71 -13.31 -16.38
CA ARG A 64 9.97 -13.24 -17.65
C ARG A 64 8.75 -14.17 -17.73
N ARG A 65 8.18 -14.56 -16.58
CA ARG A 65 6.94 -15.32 -16.50
C ARG A 65 5.76 -14.39 -16.27
N PHE A 66 4.67 -14.62 -17.01
CA PHE A 66 3.45 -13.81 -16.85
C PHE A 66 2.77 -14.13 -15.50
N PRO A 67 2.56 -13.13 -14.61
CA PRO A 67 1.90 -13.37 -13.33
C PRO A 67 0.40 -13.63 -13.54
N MET A 68 -0.03 -14.83 -13.15
CA MET A 68 -1.43 -15.24 -13.24
C MET A 68 -2.23 -14.76 -12.02
N PRO A 69 -3.58 -14.61 -12.12
CA PRO A 69 -4.43 -14.24 -10.99
C PRO A 69 -4.22 -15.10 -9.74
N ALA A 70 -3.96 -16.36 -9.92
CA ALA A 70 -3.65 -17.31 -8.86
C ALA A 70 -2.40 -16.94 -8.02
N THR A 71 -1.56 -16.02 -8.50
CA THR A 71 -0.38 -15.52 -7.78
C THR A 71 -0.79 -14.69 -6.56
N LEU A 72 -1.96 -14.04 -6.56
CA LEU A 72 -2.50 -13.33 -5.39
C LEU A 72 -2.71 -14.25 -4.18
N LEU A 73 -2.92 -15.55 -4.42
CA LEU A 73 -3.09 -16.56 -3.38
C LEU A 73 -1.76 -17.18 -2.94
N ALA A 74 -0.60 -16.67 -3.38
CA ALA A 74 0.71 -17.25 -3.07
C ALA A 74 0.93 -17.38 -1.55
N ALA A 75 0.46 -16.43 -0.76
CA ALA A 75 0.59 -16.43 0.69
C ALA A 75 -0.03 -17.64 1.39
N PHE A 76 -1.02 -18.31 0.74
CA PHE A 76 -1.77 -19.46 1.29
C PHE A 76 -1.37 -20.80 0.68
N ARG A 77 -0.40 -20.82 -0.23
CA ARG A 77 0.01 -22.03 -0.98
C ARG A 77 1.28 -22.70 -0.46
N GLN A 78 1.82 -22.24 0.65
CA GLN A 78 3.03 -22.80 1.24
C GLN A 78 2.69 -24.00 2.15
N SER A 79 2.80 -23.81 3.46
CA SER A 79 2.48 -24.81 4.46
C SER A 79 1.29 -24.37 5.34
N PRO A 80 0.57 -25.31 5.97
CA PRO A 80 -0.50 -24.95 6.92
C PRO A 80 -0.02 -24.03 8.05
N ARG A 81 1.24 -24.18 8.48
CA ARG A 81 1.85 -23.33 9.50
C ARG A 81 2.00 -21.88 9.00
N GLN A 82 2.51 -21.68 7.80
CA GLN A 82 2.67 -20.37 7.19
C GLN A 82 1.33 -19.71 6.88
N THR A 83 0.35 -20.49 6.39
CA THR A 83 -1.02 -20.01 6.19
C THR A 83 -1.63 -19.49 7.49
N ARG A 84 -1.52 -20.25 8.61
CA ARG A 84 -2.00 -19.79 9.91
C ARG A 84 -1.27 -18.52 10.38
N ALA A 85 0.05 -18.45 10.20
CA ALA A 85 0.83 -17.25 10.53
C ALA A 85 0.41 -16.05 9.69
N MET A 86 0.13 -16.22 8.39
CA MET A 86 -0.36 -15.16 7.50
C MET A 86 -1.75 -14.68 7.92
N LEU A 87 -2.67 -15.59 8.25
CA LEU A 87 -3.98 -15.22 8.76
C LEU A 87 -3.91 -14.49 10.09
N ALA A 88 -3.06 -14.93 11.02
CA ALA A 88 -2.81 -14.23 12.28
C ALA A 88 -2.22 -12.83 12.07
N LEU A 89 -1.29 -12.70 11.12
CA LEU A 89 -0.73 -11.39 10.75
C LEU A 89 -1.79 -10.46 10.15
N GLY A 90 -2.66 -10.99 9.29
CA GLY A 90 -3.79 -10.27 8.72
C GLY A 90 -4.79 -9.82 9.79
N ALA A 91 -5.15 -10.71 10.73
CA ALA A 91 -6.04 -10.38 11.84
C ALA A 91 -5.43 -9.27 12.74
N LEU A 92 -4.14 -9.34 13.03
CA LEU A 92 -3.43 -8.32 13.79
C LEU A 92 -3.42 -6.98 13.05
N TYR A 93 -3.20 -7.00 11.73
CA TYR A 93 -3.24 -5.79 10.89
C TYR A 93 -4.62 -5.16 10.88
N ALA A 94 -5.68 -5.96 10.66
CA ALA A 94 -7.06 -5.49 10.70
C ALA A 94 -7.42 -4.90 12.07
N ALA A 95 -7.08 -5.59 13.17
CA ALA A 95 -7.32 -5.11 14.52
C ALA A 95 -6.60 -3.78 14.80
N ALA A 96 -5.33 -3.63 14.36
CA ALA A 96 -4.59 -2.40 14.52
C ALA A 96 -5.23 -1.24 13.75
N LEU A 97 -5.65 -1.46 12.49
CA LEU A 97 -6.30 -0.42 11.70
C LEU A 97 -7.68 -0.04 12.25
N LEU A 98 -8.48 -1.01 12.66
CA LEU A 98 -9.78 -0.73 13.29
C LEU A 98 -9.60 0.07 14.60
N LEU A 99 -8.59 -0.26 15.39
CA LEU A 99 -8.26 0.50 16.61
C LEU A 99 -7.87 1.94 16.25
N ILE A 100 -7.03 2.15 15.23
CA ILE A 100 -6.66 3.49 14.77
C ILE A 100 -7.89 4.26 14.29
N MET A 101 -8.79 3.62 13.55
CA MET A 101 -10.04 4.24 13.10
C MET A 101 -10.92 4.68 14.29
N ILE A 102 -11.08 3.82 15.30
CA ILE A 102 -11.85 4.14 16.51
C ILE A 102 -11.21 5.31 17.27
N LEU A 103 -9.89 5.26 17.47
CA LEU A 103 -9.17 6.30 18.22
C LEU A 103 -9.20 7.65 17.48
N SER A 104 -9.07 7.64 16.14
CA SER A 104 -9.08 8.87 15.36
C SER A 104 -10.50 9.42 15.13
N ALA A 105 -11.53 8.57 15.13
CA ALA A 105 -12.92 8.99 14.96
C ALA A 105 -13.40 9.98 16.05
N SER A 106 -12.80 9.96 17.25
CA SER A 106 -13.10 10.92 18.30
C SER A 106 -12.65 12.36 17.99
N LEU A 107 -11.84 12.57 16.97
CA LEU A 107 -11.28 13.86 16.59
C LEU A 107 -12.08 14.59 15.50
N ASP A 108 -12.94 13.89 14.80
CA ASP A 108 -13.84 14.41 13.78
C ASP A 108 -15.13 13.56 13.77
N ASP A 109 -16.26 14.22 13.92
CA ASP A 109 -17.58 13.59 13.88
C ASP A 109 -18.18 13.50 12.46
N GLY A 110 -17.38 13.76 11.42
CA GLY A 110 -17.81 13.75 10.02
C GLY A 110 -18.58 15.02 9.59
N GLN A 111 -18.42 16.12 10.32
CA GLN A 111 -19.11 17.39 10.05
C GLN A 111 -18.80 17.92 8.65
N LEU A 112 -17.55 17.78 8.21
CA LEU A 112 -17.14 18.23 6.87
C LEU A 112 -17.96 17.53 5.77
N ALA A 113 -18.08 16.22 5.83
CA ALA A 113 -18.84 15.46 4.86
C ALA A 113 -20.33 15.86 4.85
N ARG A 114 -20.93 15.99 6.04
CA ARG A 114 -22.33 16.43 6.18
C ARG A 114 -22.57 17.83 5.64
N LEU A 115 -21.64 18.79 5.88
CA LEU A 115 -21.76 20.14 5.37
C LEU A 115 -21.66 20.16 3.84
N VAL A 116 -20.72 19.44 3.26
CA VAL A 116 -20.55 19.35 1.81
C VAL A 116 -21.77 18.67 1.16
N GLU A 117 -22.28 17.59 1.75
CA GLU A 117 -23.49 16.88 1.27
C GLU A 117 -24.72 17.78 1.33
N LYS A 118 -24.94 18.54 2.40
CA LYS A 118 -26.04 19.50 2.55
C LYS A 118 -26.07 20.56 1.44
N HIS A 119 -24.89 20.90 0.88
CA HIS A 119 -24.76 21.82 -0.25
C HIS A 119 -24.66 21.12 -1.61
N GLY A 120 -25.17 19.89 -1.71
CA GLY A 120 -25.22 19.12 -2.95
C GLY A 120 -23.84 18.70 -3.49
N GLY A 121 -22.84 18.54 -2.60
CA GLY A 121 -21.48 18.15 -2.99
C GLY A 121 -20.66 19.26 -3.66
N ARG A 122 -21.15 20.52 -3.66
CA ARG A 122 -20.50 21.64 -4.33
C ARG A 122 -19.82 22.56 -3.30
N LEU A 123 -18.56 22.84 -3.52
CA LEU A 123 -17.81 23.82 -2.76
C LEU A 123 -17.95 25.18 -3.45
N THR A 124 -18.95 25.98 -3.01
CA THR A 124 -19.13 27.36 -3.50
C THR A 124 -18.23 28.32 -2.73
N PRO A 125 -17.86 29.47 -3.31
CA PRO A 125 -17.05 30.47 -2.60
C PRO A 125 -17.64 30.90 -1.25
N ASP A 126 -18.96 31.04 -1.17
CA ASP A 126 -19.66 31.41 0.08
C ASP A 126 -19.54 30.30 1.13
N LEU A 127 -19.67 29.02 0.73
CA LEU A 127 -19.45 27.88 1.63
C LEU A 127 -18.00 27.78 2.07
N MET A 128 -17.04 28.05 1.19
CA MET A 128 -15.61 28.05 1.55
C MET A 128 -15.23 29.14 2.55
N ALA A 129 -15.98 30.25 2.57
CA ALA A 129 -15.84 31.33 3.55
C ALA A 129 -16.56 31.03 4.86
N ASP A 130 -17.41 30.01 4.94
CA ASP A 130 -18.17 29.64 6.15
C ASP A 130 -17.21 29.17 7.26
N PRO A 131 -17.20 29.83 8.44
CA PRO A 131 -16.40 29.42 9.59
C PRO A 131 -16.69 27.96 10.02
N ALA A 132 -17.92 27.48 9.88
CA ALA A 132 -18.29 26.10 10.22
C ALA A 132 -17.60 25.10 9.31
N LEU A 133 -17.50 25.37 7.99
CA LEU A 133 -16.77 24.53 7.06
C LEU A 133 -15.27 24.53 7.39
N GLN A 134 -14.69 25.69 7.69
CA GLN A 134 -13.27 25.80 8.04
C GLN A 134 -12.94 25.03 9.32
N GLN A 135 -13.79 25.12 10.34
CA GLN A 135 -13.63 24.36 11.58
C GLN A 135 -13.74 22.85 11.34
N ALA A 136 -14.72 22.40 10.57
CA ALA A 136 -14.89 21.02 10.18
C ALA A 136 -13.69 20.48 9.38
N ALA A 137 -13.16 21.29 8.44
CA ALA A 137 -11.96 20.93 7.67
C ALA A 137 -10.72 20.79 8.56
N GLN A 138 -10.56 21.66 9.57
CA GLN A 138 -9.48 21.55 10.56
C GLN A 138 -9.62 20.28 11.42
N ALA A 139 -10.84 19.90 11.81
CA ALA A 139 -11.09 18.67 12.57
C ALA A 139 -10.72 17.44 11.72
N SER A 140 -11.17 17.37 10.47
CA SER A 140 -10.81 16.29 9.54
C SER A 140 -9.31 16.24 9.27
N MET A 141 -8.64 17.38 9.15
CA MET A 141 -7.17 17.43 9.01
C MET A 141 -6.47 16.87 10.25
N ARG A 142 -6.92 17.25 11.45
CA ARG A 142 -6.36 16.68 12.71
C ARG A 142 -6.57 15.19 12.80
N GLN A 143 -7.76 14.70 12.46
CA GLN A 143 -8.05 13.27 12.41
C GLN A 143 -7.09 12.53 11.46
N MET A 144 -6.90 13.06 10.26
CA MET A 144 -6.01 12.47 9.25
C MET A 144 -4.55 12.47 9.75
N LEU A 145 -4.07 13.55 10.36
CA LEU A 145 -2.70 13.64 10.89
C LEU A 145 -2.47 12.65 12.03
N VAL A 146 -3.40 12.58 12.99
CA VAL A 146 -3.28 11.65 14.12
C VAL A 146 -3.40 10.22 13.65
N GLY A 147 -4.35 9.91 12.77
CA GLY A 147 -4.49 8.58 12.18
C GLY A 147 -3.23 8.15 11.42
N SER A 148 -2.64 9.06 10.64
CA SER A 148 -1.38 8.82 9.93
C SER A 148 -0.21 8.56 10.89
N LEU A 149 -0.11 9.33 11.96
CA LEU A 149 0.93 9.16 12.98
C LEU A 149 0.80 7.81 13.71
N LEU A 150 -0.42 7.43 14.09
CA LEU A 150 -0.71 6.13 14.69
C LEU A 150 -0.45 4.96 13.72
N TYR A 151 -0.61 5.18 12.42
CA TYR A 151 -0.33 4.18 11.40
C TYR A 151 1.18 3.90 11.20
N VAL A 152 2.05 4.88 11.45
CA VAL A 152 3.51 4.71 11.25
C VAL A 152 4.09 3.47 11.96
N PRO A 153 3.85 3.21 13.25
CA PRO A 153 4.33 1.99 13.90
C PRO A 153 3.79 0.71 13.25
N VAL A 154 2.52 0.70 12.85
CA VAL A 154 1.90 -0.44 12.17
C VAL A 154 2.58 -0.66 10.81
N ALA A 155 2.80 0.38 10.04
CA ALA A 155 3.51 0.30 8.77
C ALA A 155 4.92 -0.26 8.93
N VAL A 156 5.69 0.21 9.90
CA VAL A 156 7.06 -0.26 10.20
C VAL A 156 7.06 -1.75 10.55
N LEU A 157 6.15 -2.18 11.42
CA LEU A 157 6.02 -3.58 11.83
C LEU A 157 5.59 -4.49 10.67
N MET A 158 4.67 -4.03 9.83
CA MET A 158 4.02 -4.83 8.79
C MET A 158 4.74 -4.76 7.43
N TRP A 159 5.72 -3.86 7.24
CA TRP A 159 6.35 -3.61 5.95
C TRP A 159 6.91 -4.87 5.29
N HIS A 160 7.68 -5.63 6.04
CA HIS A 160 8.31 -6.87 5.57
C HIS A 160 7.74 -8.13 6.23
N ALA A 161 6.97 -8.00 7.30
CA ALA A 161 6.49 -9.15 8.06
C ALA A 161 5.74 -10.18 7.20
N PRO A 162 4.85 -9.81 6.27
CA PRO A 162 4.20 -10.77 5.38
C PRO A 162 5.19 -11.56 4.52
N ALA A 163 6.19 -10.86 3.98
CA ALA A 163 7.24 -11.45 3.16
C ALA A 163 8.12 -12.42 3.97
N LEU A 164 8.49 -12.05 5.20
CA LEU A 164 9.26 -12.89 6.11
C LEU A 164 8.50 -14.17 6.52
N VAL A 165 7.20 -14.08 6.76
CA VAL A 165 6.36 -15.26 6.98
C VAL A 165 6.35 -16.16 5.74
N HIS A 166 6.20 -15.58 4.55
CA HIS A 166 6.05 -16.33 3.31
C HIS A 166 7.37 -16.96 2.84
N TRP A 167 8.46 -16.19 2.70
CA TRP A 167 9.72 -16.69 2.14
C TRP A 167 10.66 -17.33 3.15
N HIS A 168 10.62 -16.89 4.42
CA HIS A 168 11.52 -17.39 5.46
C HIS A 168 10.83 -18.29 6.49
N GLY A 169 9.50 -18.47 6.40
CA GLY A 169 8.74 -19.32 7.33
C GLY A 169 8.78 -18.86 8.78
N LEU A 170 9.07 -17.58 9.03
CA LEU A 170 9.21 -17.04 10.38
C LEU A 170 7.85 -16.97 11.09
N PRO A 171 7.80 -17.20 12.41
CA PRO A 171 6.60 -16.96 13.20
C PRO A 171 6.30 -15.45 13.28
N VAL A 172 5.01 -15.09 13.48
CA VAL A 172 4.50 -13.72 13.44
C VAL A 172 5.34 -12.75 14.26
N GLY A 173 5.63 -13.05 15.53
CA GLY A 173 6.39 -12.14 16.40
C GLY A 173 7.80 -11.85 15.90
N LYS A 174 8.51 -12.89 15.41
CA LYS A 174 9.84 -12.71 14.80
C LYS A 174 9.77 -11.91 13.50
N SER A 175 8.75 -12.15 12.67
CA SER A 175 8.56 -11.41 11.41
C SER A 175 8.32 -9.93 11.65
N LEU A 176 7.50 -9.56 12.63
CA LEU A 176 7.25 -8.19 13.03
C LEU A 176 8.53 -7.53 13.56
N PHE A 177 9.26 -8.21 14.42
CA PHE A 177 10.52 -7.71 14.99
C PHE A 177 11.56 -7.44 13.89
N PHE A 178 11.82 -8.42 13.01
CA PHE A 178 12.80 -8.24 11.93
C PHE A 178 12.36 -7.20 10.91
N SER A 179 11.05 -7.07 10.63
CA SER A 179 10.52 -5.99 9.80
C SER A 179 10.86 -4.62 10.40
N ALA A 180 10.56 -4.43 11.70
CA ALA A 180 10.85 -3.18 12.38
C ALA A 180 12.36 -2.87 12.38
N VAL A 181 13.20 -3.84 12.71
CA VAL A 181 14.66 -3.66 12.71
C VAL A 181 15.17 -3.26 11.33
N ALA A 182 14.70 -3.93 10.25
CA ALA A 182 15.12 -3.62 8.88
C ALA A 182 14.75 -2.19 8.47
N VAL A 183 13.51 -1.76 8.75
CA VAL A 183 13.04 -0.40 8.42
C VAL A 183 13.77 0.64 9.26
N LEU A 184 13.87 0.44 10.58
CA LEU A 184 14.48 1.42 11.49
C LEU A 184 16.00 1.58 11.25
N ARG A 185 16.72 0.51 10.92
CA ARG A 185 18.13 0.59 10.55
C ARG A 185 18.37 1.31 9.22
N ASN A 186 17.39 1.34 8.34
CA ASN A 186 17.45 1.94 7.01
C ASN A 186 16.48 3.12 6.85
N THR A 187 16.14 3.83 7.92
CA THR A 187 15.12 4.89 7.94
C THR A 187 15.30 5.91 6.82
N THR A 188 16.54 6.37 6.58
CA THR A 188 16.84 7.32 5.50
C THR A 188 16.46 6.77 4.13
N ALA A 189 16.74 5.49 3.85
CA ALA A 189 16.37 4.87 2.57
C ALA A 189 14.85 4.78 2.40
N TYR A 190 14.11 4.45 3.49
CA TYR A 190 12.65 4.42 3.48
C TYR A 190 12.02 5.80 3.38
N LEU A 191 12.61 6.84 4.00
CA LEU A 191 12.17 8.22 3.81
C LEU A 191 12.34 8.67 2.37
N VAL A 192 13.52 8.44 1.77
CA VAL A 192 13.77 8.76 0.36
C VAL A 192 12.84 7.97 -0.57
N TYR A 193 12.55 6.72 -0.24
CA TYR A 193 11.59 5.89 -0.97
C TYR A 193 10.17 6.46 -0.88
N GLY A 194 9.71 6.83 0.32
CA GLY A 194 8.40 7.44 0.53
C GLY A 194 8.26 8.79 -0.20
N LEU A 195 9.27 9.66 -0.11
CA LEU A 195 9.30 10.93 -0.84
C LEU A 195 9.31 10.70 -2.36
N GLY A 196 10.00 9.66 -2.83
CA GLY A 196 10.00 9.29 -4.25
C GLY A 196 8.61 8.91 -4.74
N TRP A 197 7.85 8.11 -3.97
CA TRP A 197 6.46 7.76 -4.32
C TRP A 197 5.50 8.94 -4.17
N ALA A 198 5.70 9.80 -3.16
CA ALA A 198 4.94 11.03 -3.03
C ALA A 198 5.14 11.94 -4.26
N ALA A 199 6.38 12.07 -4.76
CA ALA A 199 6.67 12.83 -5.97
C ALA A 199 6.00 12.21 -7.21
N VAL A 200 6.07 10.87 -7.39
CA VAL A 200 5.40 10.18 -8.51
C VAL A 200 3.88 10.42 -8.46
N ALA A 201 3.26 10.30 -7.30
CA ALA A 201 1.84 10.54 -7.12
C ALA A 201 1.47 12.01 -7.40
N SER A 202 2.23 12.96 -6.86
CA SER A 202 2.00 14.40 -7.07
C SER A 202 2.13 14.79 -8.54
N VAL A 203 3.13 14.27 -9.24
CA VAL A 203 3.29 14.51 -10.67
C VAL A 203 2.14 13.89 -11.48
N GLY A 204 1.75 12.66 -11.15
CA GLY A 204 0.65 11.99 -11.85
C GLY A 204 -0.69 12.70 -11.68
N TRP A 205 -1.07 13.01 -10.44
CA TRP A 205 -2.32 13.73 -10.17
C TRP A 205 -2.28 15.18 -10.65
N GLY A 206 -1.12 15.86 -10.50
CA GLY A 206 -0.95 17.20 -11.02
C GLY A 206 -1.10 17.28 -12.55
N ALA A 207 -0.51 16.34 -13.28
CA ALA A 207 -0.66 16.24 -14.72
C ALA A 207 -2.13 16.01 -15.13
N LEU A 208 -2.85 15.12 -14.43
CA LEU A 208 -4.28 14.88 -14.66
C LEU A 208 -5.11 16.15 -14.46
N LEU A 209 -4.85 16.90 -13.38
CA LEU A 209 -5.54 18.16 -13.09
C LEU A 209 -5.24 19.24 -14.14
N ILE A 210 -3.98 19.36 -14.58
CA ILE A 210 -3.59 20.29 -15.65
C ILE A 210 -4.30 19.97 -16.95
N VAL A 211 -4.34 18.69 -17.35
CA VAL A 211 -5.05 18.26 -18.57
C VAL A 211 -6.54 18.57 -18.46
N ALA A 212 -7.17 18.28 -17.32
CA ALA A 212 -8.58 18.59 -17.08
C ALA A 212 -8.88 20.10 -17.15
N ALA A 213 -7.98 20.92 -16.60
CA ALA A 213 -8.09 22.38 -16.64
C ALA A 213 -7.93 22.93 -18.07
N VAL A 214 -6.94 22.45 -18.82
CA VAL A 214 -6.72 22.87 -20.23
C VAL A 214 -7.91 22.51 -21.11
N LEU A 215 -8.53 21.34 -20.88
CA LEU A 215 -9.71 20.88 -21.63
C LEU A 215 -11.02 21.48 -21.10
N GLY A 216 -10.99 22.29 -20.05
CA GLY A 216 -12.17 22.86 -19.41
C GLY A 216 -13.15 21.81 -18.85
N ASN A 217 -12.66 20.61 -18.56
CA ASN A 217 -13.50 19.47 -18.16
C ASN A 217 -13.00 18.83 -16.85
N ILE A 218 -13.51 19.32 -15.72
CA ILE A 218 -13.19 18.75 -14.40
C ILE A 218 -13.66 17.29 -14.25
N GLY A 219 -14.69 16.89 -14.99
CA GLY A 219 -15.17 15.51 -15.01
C GLY A 219 -14.09 14.51 -15.48
N LEU A 220 -13.19 14.95 -16.36
CA LEU A 220 -12.04 14.16 -16.79
C LEU A 220 -11.09 13.87 -15.60
N ALA A 221 -10.83 14.88 -14.75
CA ALA A 221 -10.00 14.67 -13.55
C ALA A 221 -10.65 13.66 -12.61
N LEU A 222 -11.97 13.82 -12.35
CA LEU A 222 -12.70 12.93 -11.44
C LEU A 222 -12.73 11.48 -11.96
N SER A 223 -13.01 11.29 -13.26
CA SER A 223 -13.03 9.94 -13.86
C SER A 223 -11.65 9.30 -13.98
N GLY A 224 -10.61 10.11 -14.12
CA GLY A 224 -9.21 9.65 -14.22
C GLY A 224 -8.54 9.33 -12.89
N LEU A 225 -9.09 9.81 -11.75
CA LEU A 225 -8.48 9.60 -10.43
C LEU A 225 -8.33 8.12 -10.09
N LEU A 226 -9.39 7.31 -10.24
CA LEU A 226 -9.35 5.90 -9.90
C LEU A 226 -8.36 5.11 -10.79
N PRO A 227 -8.43 5.16 -12.13
CA PRO A 227 -7.46 4.47 -12.98
C PRO A 227 -6.02 4.86 -12.70
N LEU A 228 -5.75 6.15 -12.56
CA LEU A 228 -4.40 6.64 -12.25
C LEU A 228 -3.90 6.13 -10.89
N SER A 229 -4.76 6.16 -9.87
CA SER A 229 -4.42 5.63 -8.53
C SER A 229 -4.14 4.13 -8.57
N VAL A 230 -4.89 3.35 -9.34
CA VAL A 230 -4.64 1.91 -9.56
C VAL A 230 -3.28 1.68 -10.21
N LEU A 231 -2.91 2.48 -11.21
CA LEU A 231 -1.60 2.38 -11.86
C LEU A 231 -0.46 2.70 -10.90
N ILE A 232 -0.55 3.82 -10.18
CA ILE A 232 0.47 4.25 -9.20
C ILE A 232 0.61 3.21 -8.08
N ALA A 233 -0.50 2.73 -7.53
CA ALA A 233 -0.50 1.70 -6.50
C ALA A 233 0.10 0.38 -7.00
N SER A 234 -0.22 -0.03 -8.24
CA SER A 234 0.35 -1.25 -8.84
C SER A 234 1.89 -1.15 -8.97
N MET A 235 2.40 0.02 -9.38
CA MET A 235 3.85 0.28 -9.42
C MET A 235 4.46 0.28 -8.03
N PHE A 236 3.77 0.87 -7.03
CA PHE A 236 4.21 0.87 -5.64
C PHE A 236 4.33 -0.55 -5.10
N TYR A 237 3.28 -1.37 -5.24
CA TYR A 237 3.30 -2.75 -4.77
C TYR A 237 4.36 -3.61 -5.50
N ALA A 238 4.58 -3.38 -6.79
CA ALA A 238 5.67 -4.02 -7.53
C ALA A 238 7.05 -3.66 -6.96
N SER A 239 7.21 -2.45 -6.42
CA SER A 239 8.48 -2.00 -5.84
C SER A 239 8.79 -2.60 -4.47
N LEU A 240 7.79 -3.11 -3.73
CA LEU A 240 7.98 -3.69 -2.40
C LEU A 240 8.89 -4.94 -2.42
N TRP A 241 8.91 -5.69 -3.51
CA TRP A 241 9.85 -6.80 -3.68
C TRP A 241 11.31 -6.34 -3.56
N PHE A 242 11.66 -5.21 -4.16
CA PHE A 242 13.02 -4.68 -4.14
C PHE A 242 13.42 -4.17 -2.76
N THR A 243 12.50 -3.54 -2.01
CA THR A 243 12.76 -3.15 -0.62
C THR A 243 13.02 -4.37 0.26
N PHE A 244 12.28 -5.47 0.04
CA PHE A 244 12.48 -6.71 0.76
C PHE A 244 13.79 -7.41 0.37
N ARG A 245 14.02 -7.59 -0.92
CA ARG A 245 15.24 -8.21 -1.45
C ARG A 245 16.49 -7.56 -0.89
N ASP A 246 16.58 -6.23 -0.98
CA ASP A 246 17.78 -5.50 -0.58
C ASP A 246 17.95 -5.39 0.95
N SER A 247 16.84 -5.54 1.72
CA SER A 247 16.90 -5.54 3.19
C SER A 247 17.24 -6.92 3.78
N PHE A 248 17.01 -8.00 3.04
CA PHE A 248 17.18 -9.39 3.50
C PHE A 248 17.99 -10.26 2.53
N ALA A 249 18.60 -9.68 1.49
CA ALA A 249 19.63 -10.39 0.75
C ALA A 249 20.76 -10.70 1.74
N ALA A 250 21.03 -11.98 1.95
CA ALA A 250 22.31 -12.36 2.56
C ALA A 250 23.40 -11.82 1.64
N ASP A 251 24.41 -11.16 2.22
CA ASP A 251 25.63 -10.90 1.49
C ASP A 251 26.09 -12.26 0.94
N GLU A 252 25.96 -12.47 -0.36
CA GLU A 252 26.52 -13.65 -1.00
C GLU A 252 28.02 -13.58 -0.71
N PRO A 253 28.61 -14.55 0.00
CA PRO A 253 30.05 -14.52 0.22
C PRO A 253 30.70 -14.41 -1.17
N ALA A 254 31.62 -13.46 -1.31
CA ALA A 254 32.38 -13.28 -2.53
C ALA A 254 32.87 -14.66 -3.02
N PRO A 255 32.81 -14.97 -4.32
CA PRO A 255 33.32 -16.23 -4.84
C PRO A 255 34.73 -16.44 -4.28
N VAL A 256 34.92 -17.52 -3.54
CA VAL A 256 36.25 -17.89 -3.06
C VAL A 256 37.08 -18.10 -4.32
N GLU A 257 37.92 -17.12 -4.64
CA GLU A 257 38.93 -17.26 -5.68
C GLU A 257 39.69 -18.54 -5.36
N SER A 258 39.49 -19.56 -6.16
CA SER A 258 40.27 -20.80 -6.07
C SER A 258 41.74 -20.41 -6.23
N ILE A 259 42.43 -20.37 -5.11
CA ILE A 259 43.91 -20.26 -5.15
C ILE A 259 44.39 -21.55 -5.82
N ASP A 260 44.63 -21.41 -7.13
CA ASP A 260 45.29 -22.43 -7.91
C ASP A 260 46.71 -22.53 -7.41
N HIS A 261 46.96 -23.53 -6.58
CA HIS A 261 48.32 -23.92 -6.22
C HIS A 261 48.88 -24.75 -7.37
N GLY A 262 49.52 -24.04 -8.36
CA GLY A 262 50.42 -24.64 -9.33
C GLY A 262 51.77 -25.05 -8.67
#